data_b91b33319b9dd748e3df08707e4b3290
#
_entry.id   b91b33319b9dd748e3df08707e4b3290
#
_cell.length_a   1.000
_cell.length_b   1.000
_cell.length_c   1.000
_cell.angle_alpha   90.00
_cell.angle_beta   90.00
_cell.angle_gamma   90.00
#
_symmetry.space_group_name_H-M   'P 1'
#
loop_
_entity.id
_entity.type
_entity.pdbx_description
1 polymer ?
#
loop_
_entity_poly.entity_id
_entity_poly.type
_entity_poly.pdbx_seq_one_letter_code
_entity_poly.pdbx_strand_id
1 'polypeptide(L)'
;PGNRVRAVWRARLEEHLGHFQIEPDELSAGHLMEDPLALSGLNAACAMASACLPEREAHPAVAEAFEVLIDALETPELWPALYVRWEAGLLADLGYGLDLRRCAATGQTHDLIYVSPKSGRAVSGGAGAPYKDRMLALPGFMHGAGDLETGDVAAGLKLTAHFIQRRVLWPADKQLPDARARMIERLEAAGAL
;
A
#
# COMPACT_ATOMS: atom_id res chain seq x y z
N PRO A 1 -12.68 6.36 10.68
CA PRO A 1 -11.63 5.46 10.21
C PRO A 1 -10.40 5.55 11.11
N GLY A 2 -9.58 4.45 11.16
CA GLY A 2 -8.31 4.44 11.85
C GLY A 2 -8.32 4.24 13.36
N ASN A 3 -9.46 4.15 14.00
CA ASN A 3 -9.55 3.86 15.42
C ASN A 3 -9.65 2.36 15.68
N ARG A 4 -9.00 1.89 16.74
CA ARG A 4 -9.21 0.54 17.25
C ARG A 4 -10.55 0.48 17.99
N VAL A 5 -11.37 -0.49 17.64
CA VAL A 5 -12.71 -0.64 18.21
C VAL A 5 -12.95 -2.10 18.60
N ARG A 6 -13.72 -2.30 19.64
CA ARG A 6 -14.32 -3.59 19.95
C ARG A 6 -15.65 -3.68 19.22
N ALA A 7 -15.76 -4.58 18.26
CA ALA A 7 -16.97 -4.79 17.49
C ALA A 7 -17.62 -6.13 17.87
N VAL A 8 -18.90 -6.09 18.22
CA VAL A 8 -19.71 -7.28 18.50
C VAL A 8 -20.84 -7.32 17.48
N TRP A 9 -20.86 -8.37 16.66
CA TRP A 9 -21.97 -8.63 15.75
C TRP A 9 -23.12 -9.30 16.49
N ARG A 10 -24.32 -8.76 16.31
CA ARG A 10 -25.56 -9.33 16.86
C ARG A 10 -26.58 -9.53 15.75
N ALA A 11 -27.01 -10.76 15.54
CA ALA A 11 -28.11 -11.12 14.66
C ALA A 11 -29.04 -12.08 15.38
N ARG A 12 -30.31 -12.10 14.98
CA ARG A 12 -31.30 -13.02 15.55
C ARG A 12 -31.07 -14.47 15.10
N LEU A 13 -30.59 -14.65 13.85
CA LEU A 13 -30.16 -15.91 13.26
C LEU A 13 -28.87 -15.63 12.49
N GLU A 14 -28.03 -16.65 12.30
CA GLU A 14 -26.72 -16.52 11.62
C GLU A 14 -26.81 -15.96 10.21
N GLU A 15 -27.90 -16.28 9.49
CA GLU A 15 -28.13 -15.84 8.10
C GLU A 15 -28.85 -14.48 7.99
N HIS A 16 -29.27 -13.91 9.13
CA HIS A 16 -30.00 -12.64 9.12
C HIS A 16 -29.06 -11.43 9.11
N LEU A 17 -29.57 -10.32 8.54
CA LEU A 17 -28.99 -9.02 8.75
C LEU A 17 -28.95 -8.71 10.24
N GLY A 18 -27.75 -8.45 10.73
CA GLY A 18 -27.52 -8.07 12.11
C GLY A 18 -27.06 -6.61 12.20
N HIS A 19 -26.59 -6.24 13.38
CA HIS A 19 -25.99 -4.94 13.62
C HIS A 19 -24.69 -5.11 14.40
N PHE A 20 -23.74 -4.23 14.17
CA PHE A 20 -22.55 -4.11 14.99
C PHE A 20 -22.85 -3.23 16.20
N GLN A 21 -22.50 -3.72 17.38
CA GLN A 21 -22.27 -2.90 18.55
C GLN A 21 -20.78 -2.57 18.58
N ILE A 22 -20.45 -1.27 18.46
CA ILE A 22 -19.08 -0.80 18.36
C ILE A 22 -18.79 0.04 19.60
N GLU A 23 -17.72 -0.32 20.30
CA GLU A 23 -17.18 0.42 21.44
C GLU A 23 -15.74 0.86 21.09
N PRO A 24 -15.37 2.14 21.28
CA PRO A 24 -14.00 2.56 21.07
C PRO A 24 -13.07 1.88 22.08
N ASP A 25 -11.94 1.38 21.58
CA ASP A 25 -10.86 0.83 22.40
C ASP A 25 -9.71 1.83 22.47
N GLU A 26 -9.26 2.33 21.29
CA GLU A 26 -8.22 3.33 21.18
C GLU A 26 -8.56 4.34 20.07
N LEU A 27 -8.44 5.63 20.38
CA LEU A 27 -8.79 6.73 19.48
C LEU A 27 -7.56 7.32 18.77
N SER A 28 -6.74 6.47 18.15
CA SER A 28 -5.49 6.86 17.48
C SER A 28 -5.70 7.92 16.39
N ALA A 29 -6.83 7.88 15.68
CA ALA A 29 -7.12 8.85 14.64
C ALA A 29 -7.40 10.28 15.17
N GLY A 30 -7.67 10.45 16.46
CA GLY A 30 -7.93 11.77 17.05
C GLY A 30 -6.75 12.73 16.93
N HIS A 31 -5.55 12.23 17.11
CA HIS A 31 -4.29 13.03 17.03
C HIS A 31 -3.99 13.47 15.59
N LEU A 32 -4.42 12.70 14.59
CA LEU A 32 -4.16 12.98 13.17
C LEU A 32 -5.09 14.05 12.59
N MET A 33 -6.15 14.45 13.32
CA MET A 33 -7.14 15.44 12.80
C MET A 33 -6.55 16.83 12.59
N GLU A 34 -5.48 17.16 13.30
CA GLU A 34 -4.79 18.46 13.20
C GLU A 34 -3.71 18.46 12.10
N ASP A 35 -3.33 17.28 11.60
CA ASP A 35 -2.37 17.12 10.49
C ASP A 35 -3.08 16.69 9.20
N PRO A 36 -3.31 17.62 8.26
CA PRO A 36 -4.00 17.29 7.00
C PRO A 36 -3.23 16.31 6.12
N LEU A 37 -1.89 16.20 6.25
CA LEU A 37 -1.07 15.29 5.47
C LEU A 37 -1.22 13.88 6.03
N ALA A 38 -1.02 13.68 7.32
CA ALA A 38 -1.23 12.41 8.02
C ALA A 38 -2.66 11.89 7.84
N LEU A 39 -3.66 12.79 8.00
CA LEU A 39 -5.06 12.44 7.78
C LEU A 39 -5.34 11.99 6.35
N SER A 40 -4.66 12.55 5.35
CA SER A 40 -4.81 12.09 3.96
C SER A 40 -4.23 10.68 3.77
N GLY A 41 -3.11 10.36 4.41
CA GLY A 41 -2.53 9.02 4.44
C GLY A 41 -3.47 7.98 5.05
N LEU A 42 -4.05 8.30 6.21
CA LEU A 42 -5.04 7.46 6.88
C LEU A 42 -6.26 7.19 5.98
N ASN A 43 -6.84 8.25 5.41
CA ASN A 43 -8.01 8.11 4.53
C ASN A 43 -7.70 7.30 3.28
N ALA A 44 -6.51 7.48 2.69
CA ALA A 44 -6.07 6.70 1.54
C ALA A 44 -5.92 5.22 1.89
N ALA A 45 -5.28 4.90 3.00
CA ALA A 45 -5.07 3.52 3.45
C ALA A 45 -6.42 2.83 3.76
N CYS A 46 -7.34 3.49 4.46
CA CYS A 46 -8.68 2.97 4.72
C CYS A 46 -9.46 2.71 3.41
N ALA A 47 -9.41 3.65 2.47
CA ALA A 47 -10.09 3.51 1.18
C ALA A 47 -9.51 2.38 0.33
N MET A 48 -8.17 2.22 0.33
CA MET A 48 -7.49 1.13 -0.36
C MET A 48 -7.84 -0.23 0.25
N ALA A 49 -7.82 -0.36 1.58
CA ALA A 49 -8.24 -1.59 2.27
C ALA A 49 -9.68 -1.96 1.90
N SER A 50 -10.61 -0.99 1.98
CA SER A 50 -12.02 -1.21 1.62
C SER A 50 -12.25 -1.57 0.15
N ALA A 51 -11.42 -1.04 -0.77
CA ALA A 51 -11.56 -1.34 -2.20
C ALA A 51 -10.98 -2.70 -2.60
N CYS A 52 -9.89 -3.12 -1.94
CA CYS A 52 -9.10 -4.28 -2.33
C CYS A 52 -9.43 -5.56 -1.57
N LEU A 53 -9.75 -5.45 -0.26
CA LEU A 53 -10.01 -6.63 0.56
C LEU A 53 -11.40 -7.19 0.30
N PRO A 54 -11.53 -8.52 0.16
CA PRO A 54 -12.82 -9.18 0.06
C PRO A 54 -13.55 -9.12 1.41
N GLU A 55 -14.89 -9.15 1.33
CA GLU A 55 -15.73 -9.19 2.53
C GLU A 55 -15.63 -10.57 3.21
N ARG A 56 -15.65 -10.58 4.54
CA ARG A 56 -15.70 -11.79 5.38
C ARG A 56 -14.47 -12.69 5.29
N GLU A 57 -13.37 -12.19 4.78
CA GLU A 57 -12.08 -12.87 4.82
C GLU A 57 -11.15 -12.20 5.83
N ALA A 58 -10.36 -13.00 6.54
CA ALA A 58 -9.40 -12.50 7.52
C ALA A 58 -8.05 -12.27 6.84
N HIS A 59 -7.51 -11.06 6.99
CA HIS A 59 -6.21 -10.64 6.47
C HIS A 59 -5.31 -10.11 7.61
N PRO A 60 -4.87 -10.98 8.55
CA PRO A 60 -4.18 -10.55 9.76
C PRO A 60 -2.86 -9.81 9.46
N ALA A 61 -2.07 -10.28 8.49
CA ALA A 61 -0.82 -9.64 8.12
C ALA A 61 -1.02 -8.21 7.56
N VAL A 62 -2.10 -8.00 6.78
CA VAL A 62 -2.46 -6.66 6.29
C VAL A 62 -2.91 -5.76 7.43
N ALA A 63 -3.69 -6.30 8.39
CA ALA A 63 -4.17 -5.55 9.56
C ALA A 63 -3.00 -5.13 10.48
N GLU A 64 -2.08 -6.04 10.79
CA GLU A 64 -0.88 -5.74 11.57
C GLU A 64 -0.01 -4.66 10.89
N ALA A 65 0.22 -4.78 9.58
CA ALA A 65 0.96 -3.78 8.82
C ALA A 65 0.22 -2.44 8.74
N PHE A 66 -1.11 -2.46 8.76
CA PHE A 66 -1.94 -1.25 8.81
C PHE A 66 -1.81 -0.52 10.15
N GLU A 67 -1.78 -1.25 11.26
CA GLU A 67 -1.52 -0.67 12.60
C GLU A 67 -0.16 0.03 12.64
N VAL A 68 0.90 -0.63 12.15
CA VAL A 68 2.23 -0.02 12.05
C VAL A 68 2.23 1.26 11.18
N LEU A 69 1.46 1.25 10.09
CA LEU A 69 1.31 2.44 9.25
C LEU A 69 0.60 3.58 9.98
N ILE A 70 -0.47 3.29 10.72
CA ILE A 70 -1.21 4.30 11.50
C ILE A 70 -0.30 4.94 12.53
N ASP A 71 0.45 4.14 13.29
CA ASP A 71 1.38 4.63 14.32
C ASP A 71 2.50 5.52 13.72
N ALA A 72 2.88 5.24 12.47
CA ALA A 72 3.92 6.01 11.78
C ALA A 72 3.41 7.32 11.15
N LEU A 73 2.10 7.54 11.02
CA LEU A 73 1.54 8.73 10.34
C LEU A 73 1.96 10.07 10.99
N GLU A 74 2.34 10.06 12.26
CA GLU A 74 2.88 11.24 12.94
C GLU A 74 4.34 11.56 12.55
N THR A 75 4.98 10.72 11.73
CA THR A 75 6.36 10.89 11.26
C THR A 75 6.37 11.13 9.75
N PRO A 76 6.30 12.38 9.28
CA PRO A 76 6.12 12.72 7.86
C PRO A 76 7.20 12.14 6.95
N GLU A 77 8.43 11.98 7.43
CA GLU A 77 9.57 11.48 6.67
C GLU A 77 9.48 9.95 6.44
N LEU A 78 8.72 9.24 7.27
CA LEU A 78 8.70 7.78 7.31
C LEU A 78 7.45 7.19 6.66
N TRP A 79 6.27 7.72 7.02
CA TRP A 79 5.01 7.07 6.67
C TRP A 79 4.76 6.92 5.16
N PRO A 80 5.21 7.83 4.25
CA PRO A 80 4.95 7.66 2.83
C PRO A 80 5.62 6.40 2.26
N ALA A 81 6.85 6.09 2.70
CA ALA A 81 7.53 4.86 2.33
C ALA A 81 6.86 3.62 2.95
N LEU A 82 6.41 3.71 4.19
CA LEU A 82 5.64 2.64 4.86
C LEU A 82 4.29 2.39 4.17
N TYR A 83 3.62 3.45 3.70
CA TYR A 83 2.40 3.32 2.90
C TYR A 83 2.63 2.50 1.62
N VAL A 84 3.70 2.78 0.88
CA VAL A 84 4.10 1.99 -0.30
C VAL A 84 4.37 0.52 0.07
N ARG A 85 5.10 0.28 1.17
CA ARG A 85 5.37 -1.09 1.64
C ARG A 85 4.09 -1.81 2.07
N TRP A 86 3.16 -1.10 2.70
CA TRP A 86 1.85 -1.64 3.05
C TRP A 86 1.05 -2.03 1.80
N GLU A 87 1.01 -1.19 0.76
CA GLU A 87 0.37 -1.54 -0.52
C GLU A 87 1.02 -2.77 -1.18
N ALA A 88 2.34 -2.90 -1.10
CA ALA A 88 3.04 -4.08 -1.60
C ALA A 88 2.72 -5.33 -0.77
N GLY A 89 2.56 -5.19 0.55
CA GLY A 89 2.09 -6.23 1.46
C GLY A 89 0.66 -6.66 1.16
N LEU A 90 -0.23 -5.70 0.91
CA LEU A 90 -1.60 -5.95 0.48
C LEU A 90 -1.66 -6.78 -0.81
N LEU A 91 -0.83 -6.44 -1.81
CA LEU A 91 -0.69 -7.25 -3.04
C LEU A 91 -0.22 -8.67 -2.74
N ALA A 92 0.73 -8.84 -1.83
CA ALA A 92 1.28 -10.15 -1.48
C ALA A 92 0.24 -11.02 -0.78
N ASP A 93 -0.51 -10.46 0.16
CA ASP A 93 -1.56 -11.14 0.91
C ASP A 93 -2.72 -11.60 0.01
N LEU A 94 -3.06 -10.78 -0.99
CA LEU A 94 -4.04 -11.12 -2.03
C LEU A 94 -3.52 -12.12 -3.09
N GLY A 95 -2.30 -12.63 -2.95
CA GLY A 95 -1.71 -13.61 -3.89
C GLY A 95 -1.04 -12.99 -5.12
N TYR A 96 -0.91 -11.67 -5.17
CA TYR A 96 -0.30 -10.94 -6.28
C TYR A 96 1.07 -10.35 -5.93
N GLY A 97 1.78 -10.91 -4.96
CA GLY A 97 3.07 -10.43 -4.48
C GLY A 97 4.09 -10.20 -5.60
N LEU A 98 4.97 -9.23 -5.38
CA LEU A 98 6.06 -8.92 -6.29
C LEU A 98 7.30 -9.73 -5.91
N ASP A 99 8.01 -10.29 -6.90
CA ASP A 99 9.29 -10.96 -6.68
C ASP A 99 10.44 -9.95 -6.90
N LEU A 100 10.84 -9.30 -5.81
CA LEU A 100 11.85 -8.25 -5.83
C LEU A 100 13.25 -8.74 -5.38
N ARG A 101 13.43 -10.06 -5.21
CA ARG A 101 14.65 -10.62 -4.62
C ARG A 101 15.75 -10.89 -5.63
N ARG A 102 15.40 -11.15 -6.89
CA ARG A 102 16.35 -11.49 -7.95
C ARG A 102 15.89 -11.02 -9.33
N CYS A 103 16.85 -10.74 -10.17
CA CYS A 103 16.60 -10.38 -11.56
C CYS A 103 15.91 -11.53 -12.31
N ALA A 104 14.79 -11.23 -12.97
CA ALA A 104 14.03 -12.21 -13.77
C ALA A 104 14.81 -12.75 -14.97
N ALA A 105 15.77 -11.98 -15.50
CA ALA A 105 16.55 -12.33 -16.68
C ALA A 105 17.87 -13.01 -16.34
N THR A 106 18.59 -12.54 -15.31
CA THR A 106 19.95 -13.00 -15.01
C THR A 106 20.06 -13.82 -13.72
N GLY A 107 19.03 -13.78 -12.86
CA GLY A 107 19.04 -14.41 -11.55
C GLY A 107 19.87 -13.69 -10.48
N GLN A 108 20.61 -12.62 -10.82
CA GLN A 108 21.39 -11.83 -9.87
C GLN A 108 20.53 -11.14 -8.82
N THR A 109 21.09 -10.88 -7.65
CA THR A 109 20.40 -10.31 -6.49
C THR A 109 20.81 -8.85 -6.18
N HIS A 110 21.69 -8.29 -7.00
CA HIS A 110 22.19 -6.92 -6.89
C HIS A 110 21.79 -6.11 -8.14
N ASP A 111 21.95 -4.79 -8.08
CA ASP A 111 21.61 -3.85 -9.16
C ASP A 111 20.16 -4.01 -9.65
N LEU A 112 19.23 -4.27 -8.71
CA LEU A 112 17.82 -4.43 -9.02
C LEU A 112 17.16 -3.05 -8.98
N ILE A 113 16.98 -2.44 -10.14
CA ILE A 113 16.46 -1.07 -10.27
C ILE A 113 15.17 -0.97 -11.10
N TYR A 114 14.70 -2.07 -11.65
CA TYR A 114 13.47 -2.14 -12.42
C TYR A 114 12.55 -3.27 -11.97
N VAL A 115 11.25 -3.11 -12.26
CA VAL A 115 10.25 -4.18 -12.18
C VAL A 115 9.55 -4.31 -13.53
N SER A 116 9.44 -5.53 -14.01
CA SER A 116 8.68 -5.84 -15.23
C SER A 116 7.17 -5.63 -14.97
N PRO A 117 6.50 -4.71 -15.70
CA PRO A 117 5.06 -4.45 -15.51
C PRO A 117 4.17 -5.64 -15.86
N LYS A 118 4.69 -6.58 -16.62
CA LYS A 118 3.96 -7.82 -17.00
C LYS A 118 4.01 -8.86 -15.88
N SER A 119 5.19 -9.10 -15.30
CA SER A 119 5.40 -10.22 -14.38
C SER A 119 5.42 -9.82 -12.90
N GLY A 120 5.74 -8.56 -12.56
CA GLY A 120 5.97 -8.11 -11.18
C GLY A 120 7.30 -8.59 -10.61
N ARG A 121 8.25 -8.98 -11.47
CA ARG A 121 9.57 -9.46 -11.05
C ARG A 121 10.63 -8.38 -11.27
N ALA A 122 11.57 -8.33 -10.34
CA ALA A 122 12.70 -7.40 -10.45
C ALA A 122 13.56 -7.69 -11.67
N VAL A 123 14.18 -6.64 -12.22
CA VAL A 123 15.13 -6.70 -13.32
C VAL A 123 16.30 -5.79 -13.00
N SER A 124 17.53 -6.29 -13.22
CA SER A 124 18.75 -5.53 -13.00
C SER A 124 18.94 -4.42 -14.04
N GLY A 125 19.73 -3.41 -13.69
CA GLY A 125 20.02 -2.27 -14.55
C GLY A 125 20.52 -2.69 -15.93
N GLY A 126 21.53 -3.55 -15.98
CA GLY A 126 22.08 -4.03 -17.25
C GLY A 126 21.07 -4.79 -18.12
N ALA A 127 20.26 -5.68 -17.52
CA ALA A 127 19.27 -6.45 -18.27
C ALA A 127 18.04 -5.60 -18.68
N GLY A 128 17.68 -4.60 -17.87
CA GLY A 128 16.55 -3.72 -18.11
C GLY A 128 16.84 -2.55 -19.03
N ALA A 129 18.11 -2.14 -19.18
CA ALA A 129 18.49 -0.94 -19.92
C ALA A 129 17.89 -0.84 -21.35
N PRO A 130 17.83 -1.91 -22.16
CA PRO A 130 17.20 -1.84 -23.48
C PRO A 130 15.69 -1.61 -23.45
N TYR A 131 15.06 -1.80 -22.28
CA TYR A 131 13.60 -1.76 -22.08
C TYR A 131 13.18 -0.72 -21.05
N LYS A 132 14.07 0.18 -20.63
CA LYS A 132 13.86 1.12 -19.52
C LYS A 132 12.53 1.89 -19.60
N ASP A 133 12.16 2.33 -20.80
CA ASP A 133 10.93 3.11 -21.02
C ASP A 133 9.64 2.28 -20.86
N ARG A 134 9.76 0.97 -20.75
CA ARG A 134 8.66 0.03 -20.54
C ARG A 134 8.71 -0.65 -19.17
N MET A 135 9.71 -0.32 -18.36
CA MET A 135 9.86 -0.86 -17.01
C MET A 135 9.33 0.12 -15.97
N LEU A 136 8.98 -0.40 -14.81
CA LEU A 136 8.70 0.40 -13.63
C LEU A 136 9.98 0.52 -12.82
N ALA A 137 10.25 1.69 -12.25
CA ALA A 137 11.37 1.87 -11.33
C ALA A 137 11.14 1.04 -10.06
N LEU A 138 12.22 0.47 -9.53
CA LEU A 138 12.22 -0.27 -8.27
C LEU A 138 13.02 0.53 -7.24
N PRO A 139 12.36 1.22 -6.29
CA PRO A 139 13.03 1.91 -5.20
C PRO A 139 13.78 0.96 -4.29
N GLY A 140 14.97 1.36 -3.82
CA GLY A 140 15.84 0.56 -2.97
C GLY A 140 15.16 0.11 -1.67
N PHE A 141 14.39 0.99 -1.03
CA PHE A 141 13.70 0.69 0.23
C PHE A 141 12.68 -0.45 0.13
N MET A 142 12.16 -0.77 -1.06
CA MET A 142 11.18 -1.86 -1.25
C MET A 142 11.81 -3.25 -1.19
N HIS A 143 13.12 -3.38 -1.39
CA HIS A 143 13.83 -4.67 -1.35
C HIS A 143 15.03 -4.68 -0.40
N GLY A 144 15.12 -3.65 0.49
CA GLY A 144 16.14 -3.58 1.53
C GLY A 144 17.53 -3.13 1.03
N ALA A 145 17.60 -2.45 -0.10
CA ALA A 145 18.81 -1.91 -0.66
C ALA A 145 18.83 -0.37 -0.56
N GLY A 146 19.67 0.17 0.31
CA GLY A 146 19.92 1.60 0.45
C GLY A 146 18.92 2.36 1.31
N ASP A 147 19.21 3.63 1.50
CA ASP A 147 18.37 4.61 2.18
C ASP A 147 17.26 5.11 1.23
N LEU A 148 16.33 5.84 1.80
CA LEU A 148 15.25 6.47 1.02
C LEU A 148 15.81 7.67 0.25
N GLU A 149 15.71 7.63 -1.07
CA GLU A 149 16.16 8.72 -1.96
C GLU A 149 14.97 9.56 -2.45
N THR A 150 15.28 10.79 -2.89
CA THR A 150 14.27 11.67 -3.49
C THR A 150 13.63 11.00 -4.71
N GLY A 151 12.29 11.01 -4.77
CA GLY A 151 11.52 10.39 -5.84
C GLY A 151 11.23 8.89 -5.64
N ASP A 152 11.84 8.24 -4.66
CA ASP A 152 11.61 6.82 -4.37
C ASP A 152 10.16 6.53 -3.97
N VAL A 153 9.57 7.38 -3.14
CA VAL A 153 8.16 7.25 -2.75
C VAL A 153 7.25 7.37 -3.97
N ALA A 154 7.49 8.36 -4.83
CA ALA A 154 6.72 8.54 -6.06
C ALA A 154 6.82 7.32 -6.99
N ALA A 155 8.03 6.78 -7.16
CA ALA A 155 8.27 5.58 -7.95
C ALA A 155 7.56 4.36 -7.34
N GLY A 156 7.63 4.21 -6.01
CA GLY A 156 6.95 3.14 -5.27
C GLY A 156 5.43 3.22 -5.39
N LEU A 157 4.83 4.41 -5.23
CA LEU A 157 3.39 4.65 -5.42
C LEU A 157 2.93 4.33 -6.85
N LYS A 158 3.74 4.66 -7.85
CA LYS A 158 3.48 4.30 -9.25
C LYS A 158 3.55 2.79 -9.48
N LEU A 159 4.53 2.14 -8.87
CA LEU A 159 4.74 0.70 -8.96
C LEU A 159 3.56 -0.07 -8.36
N THR A 160 3.17 0.24 -7.12
CA THR A 160 2.08 -0.45 -6.42
C THR A 160 0.74 -0.18 -7.10
N ALA A 161 0.46 1.07 -7.51
CA ALA A 161 -0.74 1.43 -8.27
C ALA A 161 -0.91 0.58 -9.53
N HIS A 162 0.16 0.39 -10.30
CA HIS A 162 0.12 -0.41 -11.54
C HIS A 162 -0.38 -1.82 -11.29
N PHE A 163 0.13 -2.48 -10.24
CA PHE A 163 -0.25 -3.87 -9.97
C PHE A 163 -1.59 -3.99 -9.25
N ILE A 164 -1.90 -3.12 -8.28
CA ILE A 164 -3.20 -3.11 -7.60
C ILE A 164 -4.31 -2.88 -8.62
N GLN A 165 -4.17 -1.88 -9.48
CA GLN A 165 -5.17 -1.58 -10.48
C GLN A 165 -5.41 -2.75 -11.43
N ARG A 166 -4.34 -3.35 -11.96
CA ARG A 166 -4.44 -4.40 -12.99
C ARG A 166 -4.82 -5.76 -12.44
N ARG A 167 -4.37 -6.12 -11.24
CA ARG A 167 -4.51 -7.47 -10.69
C ARG A 167 -5.66 -7.61 -9.71
N VAL A 168 -6.02 -6.51 -9.02
CA VAL A 168 -7.04 -6.52 -7.97
C VAL A 168 -8.29 -5.78 -8.41
N LEU A 169 -8.15 -4.51 -8.81
CA LEU A 169 -9.31 -3.64 -9.01
C LEU A 169 -10.02 -3.83 -10.35
N TRP A 170 -9.31 -3.89 -11.47
CA TRP A 170 -9.92 -4.08 -12.78
C TRP A 170 -10.68 -5.39 -12.92
N PRO A 171 -10.20 -6.55 -12.43
CA PRO A 171 -10.99 -7.77 -12.44
C PRO A 171 -12.31 -7.69 -11.67
N ALA A 172 -12.40 -6.76 -10.70
CA ALA A 172 -13.58 -6.47 -9.90
C ALA A 172 -14.39 -5.25 -10.41
N ASP A 173 -14.08 -4.73 -11.60
CA ASP A 173 -14.66 -3.52 -12.19
C ASP A 173 -14.57 -2.29 -11.29
N LYS A 174 -13.45 -2.17 -10.56
CA LYS A 174 -13.16 -1.07 -9.64
C LYS A 174 -11.99 -0.22 -10.15
N GLN A 175 -11.87 0.99 -9.62
CA GLN A 175 -10.75 1.91 -9.84
C GLN A 175 -10.03 2.22 -8.53
N LEU A 176 -8.81 2.77 -8.64
CA LEU A 176 -8.10 3.29 -7.46
C LEU A 176 -8.94 4.37 -6.78
N PRO A 177 -9.07 4.33 -5.44
CA PRO A 177 -9.86 5.31 -4.71
C PRO A 177 -9.32 6.74 -4.85
N ASP A 178 -10.21 7.72 -5.00
CA ASP A 178 -9.86 9.15 -5.07
C ASP A 178 -9.09 9.64 -3.84
N ALA A 179 -9.30 9.01 -2.68
CA ALA A 179 -8.56 9.34 -1.46
C ALA A 179 -7.05 9.13 -1.65
N ARG A 180 -6.65 8.10 -2.43
CA ARG A 180 -5.25 7.86 -2.76
C ARG A 180 -4.68 8.97 -3.66
N ALA A 181 -5.43 9.43 -4.65
CA ALA A 181 -5.00 10.52 -5.51
C ALA A 181 -4.80 11.81 -4.70
N ARG A 182 -5.76 12.15 -3.85
CA ARG A 182 -5.66 13.32 -2.95
C ARG A 182 -4.49 13.25 -1.98
N MET A 183 -4.15 12.07 -1.49
CA MET A 183 -2.95 11.87 -0.66
C MET A 183 -1.68 12.19 -1.47
N ILE A 184 -1.57 11.70 -2.70
CA ILE A 184 -0.41 11.94 -3.57
C ILE A 184 -0.26 13.44 -3.85
N GLU A 185 -1.34 14.13 -4.23
CA GLU A 185 -1.34 15.58 -4.44
C GLU A 185 -0.85 16.36 -3.20
N ARG A 186 -1.21 15.92 -1.99
CA ARG A 186 -0.74 16.54 -0.74
C ARG A 186 0.73 16.26 -0.47
N LEU A 187 1.21 15.04 -0.75
CA LEU A 187 2.62 14.69 -0.64
C LEU A 187 3.47 15.52 -1.62
N GLU A 188 3.01 15.68 -2.86
CA GLU A 188 3.66 16.55 -3.85
C GLU A 188 3.72 18.01 -3.37
N ALA A 189 2.59 18.54 -2.89
CA ALA A 189 2.52 19.91 -2.37
C ALA A 189 3.41 20.13 -1.12
N ALA A 190 3.64 19.10 -0.34
CA ALA A 190 4.54 19.13 0.82
C ALA A 190 6.02 18.89 0.46
N GLY A 191 6.34 18.58 -0.81
CA GLY A 191 7.70 18.25 -1.24
C GLY A 191 8.22 16.90 -0.71
N ALA A 192 7.31 15.97 -0.42
CA ALA A 192 7.63 14.64 0.13
C ALA A 192 7.70 13.54 -0.95
N LEU A 193 7.63 13.89 -2.24
CA LEU A 193 7.77 12.99 -3.40
C LEU A 193 8.97 13.35 -4.27
#